data_f6a2089c3c7ffc5a29af9095eaafb0f6
#
_entry.id   f6a2089c3c7ffc5a29af9095eaafb0f6
#
_cell.length_a   1.000
_cell.length_b   1.000
_cell.length_c   1.000
_cell.angle_alpha   90.00
_cell.angle_beta   90.00
_cell.angle_gamma   90.00
#
_symmetry.space_group_name_H-M   'P 1'
#
loop_
_entity.id
_entity.type
_entity.pdbx_description
1 polymer ?
#
loop_
_entity_poly.entity_id
_entity_poly.type
_entity_poly.pdbx_seq_one_letter_code
_entity_poly.pdbx_strand_id
1 'polypeptide(L)'
;MDNEGENNQSAGKDRFTPMKAVITVIGKDMVGILAKVSTICADKGVNVIEVTQSIMQDMFAMIMMVDISGSTVPFSALTDEFEALGEQLGLKIHVMHEDVFNSMHRI
;
A
#
# COMPACT_ATOMS: atom_id res chain seq x y z
N MET A 1 -29.34 13.02 -9.07
CA MET A 1 -28.66 12.11 -8.77
C MET A 1 -28.22 11.83 -8.70
N ASP A 2 -28.49 12.38 -8.69
CA ASP A 2 -27.66 11.71 -8.44
C ASP A 2 -27.20 11.71 -8.45
N ASN A 3 -27.48 12.32 -8.41
CA ASN A 3 -26.61 11.89 -8.11
C ASN A 3 -26.25 11.94 -8.04
N GLU A 4 -26.42 12.60 -8.00
CA GLU A 4 -25.72 12.10 -7.68
C GLU A 4 -25.16 12.04 -7.64
N GLY A 5 -25.51 12.82 -8.12
CA GLY A 5 -24.68 12.25 -7.77
C GLY A 5 -24.15 12.58 -7.81
N GLU A 6 -24.01 13.16 -7.63
CA GLU A 6 -23.22 12.82 -7.42
C GLU A 6 -22.38 12.99 -7.31
N ASN A 7 -22.35 13.59 -7.35
CA ASN A 7 -21.31 13.25 -7.02
C ASN A 7 -20.44 13.50 -6.89
N ASN A 8 -20.21 13.89 -6.88
CA ASN A 8 -19.14 13.54 -6.52
C ASN A 8 -18.25 13.83 -6.49
N GLN A 9 -17.97 14.18 -6.47
CA GLN A 9 -16.98 13.86 -6.18
C GLN A 9 -15.91 14.05 -6.05
N SER A 10 -15.77 14.51 -5.96
CA SER A 10 -14.75 14.21 -5.67
C SER A 10 -14.03 14.28 -5.65
N ALA A 11 -13.71 14.47 -5.40
CA ALA A 11 -13.06 14.18 -5.34
C ALA A 11 -13.18 13.83 -5.79
N GLY A 12 -13.57 13.84 -6.23
CA GLY A 12 -13.63 13.13 -6.31
C GLY A 12 -14.18 12.80 -6.90
N LYS A 13 -14.81 13.35 -7.24
CA LYS A 13 -15.28 12.55 -7.54
C LYS A 13 -15.09 11.59 -7.41
N ASP A 14 -14.89 11.56 -7.54
CA ASP A 14 -14.27 10.51 -7.33
C ASP A 14 -14.32 9.85 -6.01
N ARG A 15 -15.13 10.08 -5.10
CA ARG A 15 -15.14 9.46 -3.82
C ARG A 15 -15.61 8.01 -3.83
N PHE A 16 -16.16 7.56 -4.93
CA PHE A 16 -16.48 6.14 -5.11
C PHE A 16 -15.37 5.39 -5.81
N THR A 17 -14.32 6.07 -6.20
CA THR A 17 -13.16 5.44 -6.80
C THR A 17 -12.20 5.07 -5.69
N PRO A 18 -11.82 3.79 -5.54
CA PRO A 18 -10.86 3.42 -4.50
C PRO A 18 -9.56 4.16 -4.69
N MET A 19 -9.01 4.64 -3.60
CA MET A 19 -7.67 5.23 -3.63
C MET A 19 -6.69 4.12 -3.30
N LYS A 20 -5.83 3.80 -4.24
CA LYS A 20 -4.94 2.66 -4.12
C LYS A 20 -3.50 3.09 -3.93
N ALA A 21 -2.77 2.29 -3.18
CA ALA A 21 -1.35 2.47 -3.00
C ALA A 21 -0.68 1.12 -3.16
N VAL A 22 0.63 1.16 -3.39
CA VAL A 22 1.43 -0.04 -3.55
C VAL A 22 2.52 -0.03 -2.49
N ILE A 23 2.63 -1.13 -1.76
CA ILE A 23 3.66 -1.32 -0.75
C ILE A 23 4.64 -2.35 -1.31
N THR A 24 5.91 -1.95 -1.44
CA THR A 24 6.94 -2.88 -1.89
C THR A 24 7.88 -3.19 -0.74
N VAL A 25 8.23 -4.46 -0.59
CA VAL A 25 9.12 -4.92 0.48
C VAL A 25 10.21 -5.76 -0.15
N ILE A 26 11.46 -5.43 0.15
CA ILE A 26 12.61 -6.17 -0.35
C ILE A 26 13.54 -6.45 0.82
N GLY A 27 14.00 -7.69 0.94
CA GLY A 27 14.90 -8.06 2.01
C GLY A 27 15.32 -9.52 1.91
N LYS A 28 16.08 -9.95 2.90
CA LYS A 28 16.61 -11.31 2.89
C LYS A 28 15.82 -12.26 3.78
N ASP A 29 15.36 -11.78 4.92
CA ASP A 29 14.64 -12.62 5.87
C ASP A 29 13.19 -12.18 5.93
N MET A 30 12.31 -13.08 5.59
CA MET A 30 10.93 -12.71 5.36
C MET A 30 9.94 -13.36 6.31
N VAL A 31 10.43 -14.08 7.28
CA VAL A 31 9.54 -14.75 8.21
C VAL A 31 8.68 -13.70 8.92
N GLY A 32 7.37 -13.85 8.79
CA GLY A 32 6.42 -12.98 9.47
C GLY A 32 6.23 -11.60 8.88
N ILE A 33 6.92 -11.26 7.77
CA ILE A 33 6.80 -9.89 7.25
C ILE A 33 5.38 -9.60 6.73
N LEU A 34 4.78 -10.56 6.06
CA LEU A 34 3.42 -10.36 5.57
C LEU A 34 2.45 -10.14 6.73
N ALA A 35 2.63 -10.91 7.82
CA ALA A 35 1.78 -10.74 8.99
C ALA A 35 1.95 -9.35 9.61
N LYS A 36 3.19 -8.86 9.71
CA LYS A 36 3.45 -7.55 10.29
C LYS A 36 2.87 -6.43 9.45
N VAL A 37 3.08 -6.50 8.15
CA VAL A 37 2.55 -5.49 7.23
C VAL A 37 1.02 -5.51 7.24
N SER A 38 0.44 -6.71 7.20
CA SER A 38 -1.02 -6.84 7.20
C SER A 38 -1.62 -6.34 8.52
N THR A 39 -0.93 -6.53 9.63
CA THR A 39 -1.41 -6.04 10.92
C THR A 39 -1.47 -4.51 10.92
N ILE A 40 -0.45 -3.85 10.40
CA ILE A 40 -0.47 -2.39 10.30
C ILE A 40 -1.62 -1.95 9.40
N CYS A 41 -1.81 -2.63 8.27
CA CYS A 41 -2.91 -2.29 7.38
C CYS A 41 -4.26 -2.41 8.10
N ALA A 42 -4.46 -3.50 8.83
CA ALA A 42 -5.72 -3.72 9.54
C ALA A 42 -5.93 -2.64 10.60
N ASP A 43 -4.88 -2.29 11.35
CA ASP A 43 -4.97 -1.29 12.40
C ASP A 43 -5.32 0.08 11.86
N LYS A 44 -4.91 0.40 10.65
CA LYS A 44 -5.12 1.72 10.06
C LYS A 44 -6.31 1.78 9.10
N GLY A 45 -7.07 0.70 9.00
CA GLY A 45 -8.22 0.70 8.09
C GLY A 45 -7.85 0.58 6.63
N VAL A 46 -6.67 0.05 6.35
CA VAL A 46 -6.17 -0.14 4.99
C VAL A 46 -6.52 -1.56 4.55
N ASN A 47 -7.18 -1.68 3.40
CA ASN A 47 -7.64 -2.97 2.91
C ASN A 47 -6.65 -3.54 1.89
N VAL A 48 -6.16 -4.75 2.14
CA VAL A 48 -5.26 -5.43 1.22
C VAL A 48 -6.06 -6.00 0.07
N ILE A 49 -5.69 -5.63 -1.15
CA ILE A 49 -6.39 -6.08 -2.35
C ILE A 49 -5.68 -7.28 -2.96
N GLU A 50 -4.36 -7.19 -3.06
CA GLU A 50 -3.60 -8.18 -3.81
C GLU A 50 -2.17 -8.22 -3.28
N VAL A 51 -1.58 -9.41 -3.24
CA VAL A 51 -0.20 -9.59 -2.81
C VAL A 51 0.51 -10.50 -3.80
N THR A 52 1.68 -10.07 -4.23
CA THR A 52 2.56 -10.87 -5.09
C THR A 52 3.90 -11.01 -4.39
N GLN A 53 4.44 -12.21 -4.35
CA GLN A 53 5.72 -12.48 -3.73
C GLN A 53 6.62 -13.22 -4.69
N SER A 54 7.91 -12.95 -4.59
CA SER A 54 8.91 -13.60 -5.43
C SER A 54 10.18 -13.78 -4.63
N ILE A 55 10.82 -14.93 -4.79
CA ILE A 55 12.09 -15.21 -4.15
C ILE A 55 13.11 -15.42 -5.25
N MET A 56 14.18 -14.63 -5.23
CA MET A 56 15.26 -14.74 -6.19
C MET A 56 16.55 -14.94 -5.41
N GLN A 57 17.14 -16.14 -5.52
CA GLN A 57 18.31 -16.50 -4.75
C GLN A 57 17.97 -16.36 -3.26
N ASP A 58 18.65 -15.47 -2.54
CA ASP A 58 18.35 -15.24 -1.13
C ASP A 58 17.59 -13.93 -0.91
N MET A 59 17.07 -13.35 -1.98
CA MET A 59 16.36 -12.10 -1.91
C MET A 59 14.86 -12.31 -2.05
N PHE A 60 14.09 -11.69 -1.17
CA PHE A 60 12.63 -11.74 -1.20
C PHE A 60 12.10 -10.39 -1.66
N ALA A 61 11.10 -10.43 -2.51
CA ALA A 61 10.40 -9.23 -2.93
C ALA A 61 8.90 -9.47 -2.80
N MET A 62 8.21 -8.51 -2.19
CA MET A 62 6.77 -8.57 -2.05
C MET A 62 6.19 -7.25 -2.56
N ILE A 63 5.14 -7.36 -3.37
CA ILE A 63 4.40 -6.19 -3.85
C ILE A 63 2.97 -6.37 -3.39
N MET A 64 2.47 -5.40 -2.64
CA MET A 64 1.14 -5.47 -2.06
C MET A 64 0.34 -4.26 -2.54
N MET A 65 -0.81 -4.52 -3.15
CA MET A 65 -1.72 -3.44 -3.54
C MET A 65 -2.77 -3.29 -2.46
N VAL A 66 -3.00 -2.06 -2.01
CA VAL A 66 -3.92 -1.79 -0.92
C VAL A 66 -4.85 -0.64 -1.30
N ASP A 67 -6.03 -0.65 -0.68
CA ASP A 67 -6.99 0.43 -0.79
C ASP A 67 -6.87 1.27 0.49
N ILE A 68 -6.45 2.52 0.35
CA ILE A 68 -6.21 3.41 1.47
C ILE A 68 -7.34 4.42 1.68
N SER A 69 -8.45 4.27 0.96
CA SER A 69 -9.55 5.22 1.08
C SER A 69 -10.17 5.20 2.48
N GLY A 70 -10.08 4.08 3.19
CA GLY A 70 -10.59 3.98 4.57
C GLY A 70 -9.52 4.20 5.64
N SER A 71 -8.34 4.67 5.26
CA SER A 71 -7.26 4.84 6.22
C SER A 71 -7.61 5.84 7.31
N THR A 72 -7.27 5.50 8.55
CA THR A 72 -7.51 6.37 9.69
C THR A 72 -6.41 7.40 9.90
N VAL A 73 -5.36 7.34 9.07
CA VAL A 73 -4.24 8.27 9.17
C VAL A 73 -3.92 8.81 7.77
N PRO A 74 -3.28 9.98 7.67
CA PRO A 74 -2.87 10.52 6.37
C PRO A 74 -1.85 9.61 5.70
N PHE A 75 -1.76 9.71 4.38
CA PHE A 75 -0.84 8.89 3.60
C PHE A 75 0.62 9.06 4.08
N SER A 76 1.01 10.29 4.42
CA SER A 76 2.37 10.54 4.88
C SER A 76 2.68 9.80 6.18
N ALA A 77 1.71 9.73 7.11
CA ALA A 77 1.90 8.99 8.35
C ALA A 77 2.00 7.50 8.09
N LEU A 78 1.21 7.00 7.14
CA LEU A 78 1.25 5.59 6.76
C LEU A 78 2.61 5.25 6.17
N THR A 79 3.10 6.10 5.27
CA THR A 79 4.41 5.92 4.66
C THR A 79 5.51 5.88 5.72
N ASP A 80 5.47 6.82 6.66
CA ASP A 80 6.47 6.89 7.73
C ASP A 80 6.46 5.62 8.58
N GLU A 81 5.27 5.11 8.88
CA GLU A 81 5.17 3.92 9.72
C GLU A 81 5.76 2.70 9.03
N PHE A 82 5.50 2.53 7.73
CA PHE A 82 6.04 1.40 7.00
C PHE A 82 7.56 1.54 6.80
N GLU A 83 8.04 2.74 6.57
CA GLU A 83 9.49 2.95 6.44
C GLU A 83 10.20 2.66 7.76
N ALA A 84 9.60 3.06 8.88
CA ALA A 84 10.15 2.77 10.19
C ALA A 84 10.18 1.27 10.46
N LEU A 85 9.15 0.56 10.05
CA LEU A 85 9.13 -0.89 10.18
C LEU A 85 10.26 -1.51 9.38
N GLY A 86 10.50 -1.01 8.16
CA GLY A 86 11.59 -1.49 7.33
C GLY A 86 12.93 -1.32 7.99
N GLU A 87 13.19 -0.14 8.55
CA GLU A 87 14.44 0.11 9.28
C GLU A 87 14.60 -0.83 10.46
N GLN A 88 13.51 -1.05 11.19
CA GLN A 88 13.53 -1.91 12.36
C GLN A 88 13.87 -3.35 12.00
N LEU A 89 13.41 -3.81 10.85
CA LEU A 89 13.57 -5.20 10.43
C LEU A 89 14.70 -5.42 9.44
N GLY A 90 15.43 -4.36 9.07
CA GLY A 90 16.49 -4.49 8.07
C GLY A 90 15.98 -4.72 6.66
N LEU A 91 14.80 -4.22 6.35
CA LEU A 91 14.17 -4.39 5.04
C LEU A 91 14.02 -3.04 4.36
N LYS A 92 13.85 -3.06 3.04
CA LYS A 92 13.47 -1.87 2.29
C LYS A 92 11.98 -1.93 2.04
N ILE A 93 11.24 -1.02 2.67
CA ILE A 93 9.80 -0.93 2.47
C ILE A 93 9.48 0.45 1.93
N HIS A 94 8.80 0.49 0.80
CA HIS A 94 8.37 1.73 0.17
C HIS A 94 6.87 1.69 -0.05
N VAL A 95 6.22 2.84 0.15
CA VAL A 95 4.78 2.99 -0.08
C VAL A 95 4.61 4.12 -1.08
N MET A 96 3.82 3.88 -2.12
CA MET A 96 3.59 4.89 -3.14
C MET A 96 2.16 4.77 -3.65
N HIS A 97 1.63 5.88 -4.17
CA HIS A 97 0.32 5.84 -4.80
C HIS A 97 0.38 4.97 -6.05
N GLU A 98 -0.75 4.38 -6.39
CA GLU A 98 -0.85 3.53 -7.56
C GLU A 98 -0.38 4.24 -8.82
N ASP A 99 -0.73 5.52 -8.96
CA ASP A 99 -0.35 6.29 -10.14
C ASP A 99 1.17 6.39 -10.29
N VAL A 100 1.87 6.58 -9.17
CA VAL A 100 3.33 6.66 -9.19
C VAL A 100 3.92 5.30 -9.59
N PHE A 101 3.40 4.23 -8.99
CA PHE A 101 3.87 2.89 -9.30
C PHE A 101 3.68 2.57 -10.79
N ASN A 102 2.50 2.89 -11.32
CA ASN A 102 2.19 2.61 -12.71
C ASN A 102 3.09 3.40 -13.65
N SER A 103 3.39 4.65 -13.31
CA SER A 103 4.24 5.46 -14.18
C SER A 103 5.68 4.94 -14.22
N MET A 104 6.12 4.31 -13.13
CA MET A 104 7.46 3.72 -13.07
C MET A 104 7.56 2.41 -13.84
N HIS A 105 6.44 1.73 -14.06
CA HIS A 105 6.41 0.42 -14.70
C HIS A 105 5.68 0.43 -16.04
N ARG A 106 5.59 1.61 -16.64
CA ARG A 106 4.92 1.75 -17.91
C ARG A 106 5.82 1.22 -19.02
N ILE A 107 5.23 0.53 -19.96
CA ILE A 107 5.95 -0.01 -21.11
C ILE A 107 5.59 0.76 -22.35
#